data_2888c37a52cfec9cd73bffc2431e5511
#
_entry.id   2888c37a52cfec9cd73bffc2431e5511
#
_cell.length_a   1.000
_cell.length_b   1.000
_cell.length_c   1.000
_cell.angle_alpha   90.00
_cell.angle_beta   90.00
_cell.angle_gamma   90.00
#
_symmetry.space_group_name_H-M   'P 1'
#
loop_
_entity.id
_entity.type
_entity.pdbx_description
1 polymer ?
#
loop_
_entity_poly.entity_id
_entity_poly.type
_entity_poly.pdbx_seq_one_letter_code
_entity_poly.pdbx_strand_id
1 'polypeptide(L)'
;MKTKILGKSSLNKKLSGIKILDEIKREKSSIKYGHDIWNVYDFMYLDRSKMPKLRILEIIIPSSSLFTIESKSMKLYLNEFYKKSFKKDADVIKKIQKDIESITRSTIKIKFLNKFFSEPKNIELNKLNIKNSKPNTVLKFNGFRSICPVTSQPDLANIYIYSNEGLSINWLKKYLLSYQEQGDFHEQCIEGIYKDIMKKFNCSQLEVSGRFQRRGGIDINPVSYTHLRAHET
;
A
#
# COMPACT_ATOMS: atom_id res chain seq x y z
N MET A 1 -7.01 -12.55 -14.21
CA MET A 1 -7.63 -11.21 -14.15
C MET A 1 -7.29 -10.42 -15.41
N LYS A 2 -8.27 -9.76 -16.08
CA LYS A 2 -8.00 -8.94 -17.27
C LYS A 2 -7.90 -7.48 -16.87
N THR A 3 -6.70 -6.90 -16.90
CA THR A 3 -6.48 -5.47 -16.70
C THR A 3 -6.55 -4.72 -18.04
N LYS A 4 -6.87 -3.42 -18.02
CA LYS A 4 -6.91 -2.58 -19.24
C LYS A 4 -5.51 -2.23 -19.74
N ILE A 5 -4.57 -2.03 -18.83
CA ILE A 5 -3.27 -1.41 -19.12
C ILE A 5 -2.09 -2.30 -18.73
N LEU A 6 -2.11 -2.95 -17.56
CA LEU A 6 -1.02 -3.77 -17.08
C LEU A 6 -0.78 -4.99 -17.98
N GLY A 7 0.49 -5.27 -18.30
CA GLY A 7 0.86 -6.35 -19.24
C GLY A 7 0.68 -6.00 -20.71
N LYS A 8 0.29 -4.75 -21.07
CA LYS A 8 0.13 -4.29 -22.46
C LYS A 8 1.04 -3.10 -22.74
N SER A 9 1.46 -2.93 -24.01
CA SER A 9 2.14 -1.71 -24.43
C SER A 9 1.19 -0.51 -24.32
N SER A 10 1.61 0.52 -23.57
CA SER A 10 0.82 1.74 -23.35
C SER A 10 0.81 2.71 -24.53
N LEU A 11 1.59 2.41 -25.59
CA LEU A 11 1.80 3.31 -26.71
C LEU A 11 0.56 3.50 -27.63
N ASN A 12 -0.47 2.64 -27.52
CA ASN A 12 -1.57 2.62 -28.49
C ASN A 12 -2.95 2.96 -27.92
N LYS A 13 -3.09 3.52 -26.70
CA LYS A 13 -4.43 3.89 -26.20
C LYS A 13 -4.53 5.36 -25.84
N LYS A 14 -5.37 6.09 -26.57
CA LYS A 14 -5.83 7.47 -26.29
C LYS A 14 -6.77 7.54 -25.07
N LEU A 15 -6.46 6.83 -23.97
CA LEU A 15 -7.19 6.99 -22.72
C LEU A 15 -6.63 8.21 -21.98
N SER A 16 -7.49 9.07 -21.44
CA SER A 16 -7.10 10.24 -20.67
C SER A 16 -7.99 10.42 -19.43
N GLY A 17 -7.43 11.09 -18.42
CA GLY A 17 -8.13 11.38 -17.18
C GLY A 17 -8.58 10.12 -16.47
N ILE A 18 -9.74 10.15 -15.84
CA ILE A 18 -10.29 9.05 -15.04
C ILE A 18 -10.43 7.73 -15.83
N LYS A 19 -10.56 7.80 -17.17
CA LYS A 19 -10.67 6.60 -18.03
C LYS A 19 -9.40 5.74 -18.04
N ILE A 20 -8.26 6.31 -17.62
CA ILE A 20 -6.99 5.58 -17.46
C ILE A 20 -7.08 4.62 -16.25
N LEU A 21 -7.75 5.04 -15.17
CA LEU A 21 -7.83 4.26 -13.95
C LEU A 21 -8.52 2.92 -14.21
N ASP A 22 -7.86 1.85 -13.81
CA ASP A 22 -8.34 0.48 -13.94
C ASP A 22 -8.72 -0.05 -12.56
N GLU A 23 -10.01 -0.33 -12.38
CA GLU A 23 -10.53 -0.83 -11.11
C GLU A 23 -10.23 -2.32 -10.95
N ILE A 24 -9.81 -2.70 -9.75
CA ILE A 24 -9.62 -4.08 -9.33
C ILE A 24 -10.60 -4.38 -8.22
N LYS A 25 -11.52 -5.30 -8.46
CA LYS A 25 -12.45 -5.73 -7.42
C LYS A 25 -11.69 -6.38 -6.28
N ARG A 26 -11.90 -5.91 -5.04
CA ARG A 26 -11.37 -6.56 -3.86
C ARG A 26 -12.14 -7.84 -3.56
N GLU A 27 -11.43 -8.86 -3.10
CA GLU A 27 -12.07 -9.99 -2.46
C GLU A 27 -12.69 -9.53 -1.13
N LYS A 28 -13.80 -10.16 -0.74
CA LYS A 28 -14.41 -9.86 0.56
C LYS A 28 -13.40 -10.16 1.66
N SER A 29 -12.87 -9.11 2.26
CA SER A 29 -11.97 -9.25 3.40
C SER A 29 -12.77 -9.50 4.68
N SER A 30 -12.34 -10.48 5.48
CA SER A 30 -12.82 -10.66 6.85
C SER A 30 -12.13 -9.72 7.84
N ILE A 31 -11.20 -8.88 7.37
CA ILE A 31 -10.47 -7.92 8.19
C ILE A 31 -11.37 -6.73 8.47
N LYS A 32 -11.54 -6.43 9.76
CA LYS A 32 -12.40 -5.33 10.20
C LYS A 32 -11.82 -3.96 9.90
N TYR A 33 -10.50 -3.81 10.05
CA TYR A 33 -9.79 -2.55 9.88
C TYR A 33 -8.52 -2.74 9.04
N GLY A 34 -8.29 -1.81 8.14
CA GLY A 34 -7.09 -1.77 7.31
C GLY A 34 -7.18 -0.67 6.27
N HIS A 35 -6.05 -0.36 5.67
CA HIS A 35 -5.96 0.60 4.57
C HIS A 35 -4.66 0.40 3.79
N ASP A 36 -4.64 0.91 2.56
CA ASP A 36 -3.46 0.94 1.72
C ASP A 36 -2.95 2.38 1.61
N ILE A 37 -1.70 2.59 1.98
CA ILE A 37 -1.03 3.88 1.86
C ILE A 37 -0.24 3.89 0.56
N TRP A 38 -0.60 4.77 -0.34
CA TRP A 38 0.09 5.01 -1.60
C TRP A 38 0.91 6.28 -1.50
N ASN A 39 2.23 6.19 -1.57
CA ASN A 39 3.11 7.34 -1.63
C ASN A 39 3.56 7.57 -3.08
N VAL A 40 3.28 8.76 -3.60
CA VAL A 40 3.66 9.19 -4.95
C VAL A 40 4.77 10.23 -4.82
N TYR A 41 5.98 9.86 -5.22
CA TYR A 41 7.20 10.64 -4.97
C TYR A 41 7.51 11.68 -6.04
N ASP A 42 7.00 11.48 -7.24
CA ASP A 42 7.32 12.25 -8.44
C ASP A 42 6.08 12.94 -9.03
N PHE A 43 5.11 13.28 -8.17
CA PHE A 43 3.91 13.96 -8.58
C PHE A 43 4.21 15.43 -8.96
N MET A 44 3.78 15.82 -10.14
CA MET A 44 3.98 17.17 -10.66
C MET A 44 2.71 17.74 -11.31
N TYR A 45 2.46 19.01 -11.11
CA TYR A 45 1.44 19.78 -11.79
C TYR A 45 1.92 21.22 -12.01
N LEU A 46 1.19 22.04 -12.76
CA LEU A 46 1.52 23.43 -13.01
C LEU A 46 0.72 24.34 -12.09
N ASP A 47 1.36 25.37 -11.55
CA ASP A 47 0.67 26.43 -10.83
C ASP A 47 -0.08 27.39 -11.76
N ARG A 48 -0.67 28.45 -11.18
CA ARG A 48 -1.39 29.49 -11.94
C ARG A 48 -0.53 30.19 -12.99
N SER A 49 0.77 30.31 -12.73
CA SER A 49 1.76 30.92 -13.62
C SER A 49 2.37 29.92 -14.60
N LYS A 50 1.82 28.71 -14.69
CA LYS A 50 2.31 27.58 -15.49
C LYS A 50 3.73 27.12 -15.09
N MET A 51 4.18 27.43 -13.86
CA MET A 51 5.41 26.89 -13.32
C MET A 51 5.19 25.51 -12.71
N PRO A 52 6.13 24.55 -12.90
CA PRO A 52 6.01 23.21 -12.36
C PRO A 52 6.11 23.21 -10.83
N LYS A 53 5.20 22.50 -10.20
CA LYS A 53 5.22 22.21 -8.76
C LYS A 53 5.41 20.72 -8.55
N LEU A 54 6.54 20.34 -7.97
CA LEU A 54 6.81 18.98 -7.49
C LEU A 54 6.26 18.81 -6.08
N ARG A 55 5.56 17.72 -5.84
CA ARG A 55 4.96 17.37 -4.55
C ARG A 55 5.11 15.87 -4.30
N ILE A 56 5.15 15.51 -3.03
CA ILE A 56 4.93 14.14 -2.62
C ILE A 56 3.48 14.02 -2.21
N LEU A 57 2.76 13.06 -2.79
CA LEU A 57 1.35 12.84 -2.54
C LEU A 57 1.15 11.54 -1.77
N GLU A 58 0.39 11.59 -0.69
CA GLU A 58 -0.08 10.41 0.04
C GLU A 58 -1.57 10.20 -0.23
N ILE A 59 -1.94 8.98 -0.60
CA ILE A 59 -3.32 8.56 -0.83
C ILE A 59 -3.58 7.36 0.07
N ILE A 60 -4.63 7.40 0.89
CA ILE A 60 -5.02 6.32 1.79
C ILE A 60 -6.37 5.77 1.34
N ILE A 61 -6.39 4.52 0.91
CA ILE A 61 -7.58 3.80 0.44
C ILE A 61 -7.97 2.78 1.52
N PRO A 62 -9.18 2.83 2.10
CA PRO A 62 -9.62 1.84 3.07
C PRO A 62 -9.64 0.43 2.49
N SER A 63 -9.22 -0.59 3.25
CA SER A 63 -9.32 -1.99 2.85
C SER A 63 -10.77 -2.45 2.65
N SER A 64 -11.74 -1.75 3.27
CA SER A 64 -13.17 -1.97 3.08
C SER A 64 -13.74 -1.42 1.77
N SER A 65 -12.94 -0.73 0.95
CA SER A 65 -13.39 -0.26 -0.38
C SER A 65 -13.77 -1.44 -1.28
N LEU A 66 -14.79 -1.26 -2.11
CA LEU A 66 -15.24 -2.32 -3.04
C LEU A 66 -14.19 -2.64 -4.11
N PHE A 67 -13.41 -1.63 -4.49
CA PHE A 67 -12.35 -1.74 -5.49
C PHE A 67 -11.08 -1.08 -5.01
N THR A 68 -9.94 -1.58 -5.45
CA THR A 68 -8.67 -0.86 -5.47
C THR A 68 -8.34 -0.46 -6.91
N ILE A 69 -7.20 0.18 -7.13
CA ILE A 69 -6.79 0.66 -8.44
C ILE A 69 -5.51 -0.09 -8.86
N GLU A 70 -5.46 -0.48 -10.14
CA GLU A 70 -4.27 -1.09 -10.71
C GLU A 70 -3.11 -0.07 -10.74
N SER A 71 -1.95 -0.48 -10.25
CA SER A 71 -0.83 0.43 -9.95
C SER A 71 -0.24 1.16 -11.17
N LYS A 72 -0.15 0.50 -12.34
CA LYS A 72 0.34 1.13 -13.57
C LYS A 72 -0.66 2.17 -14.09
N SER A 73 -1.96 1.88 -13.97
CA SER A 73 -3.02 2.82 -14.36
C SER A 73 -3.03 4.07 -13.46
N MET A 74 -2.82 3.90 -12.16
CA MET A 74 -2.66 5.00 -11.21
C MET A 74 -1.46 5.88 -11.58
N LYS A 75 -0.30 5.28 -11.86
CA LYS A 75 0.91 6.00 -12.30
C LYS A 75 0.65 6.83 -13.55
N LEU A 76 0.02 6.26 -14.56
CA LEU A 76 -0.29 6.95 -15.81
C LEU A 76 -1.30 8.09 -15.60
N TYR A 77 -2.33 7.86 -14.77
CA TYR A 77 -3.32 8.88 -14.42
C TYR A 77 -2.67 10.08 -13.71
N LEU A 78 -1.87 9.82 -12.68
CA LEU A 78 -1.20 10.88 -11.92
C LEU A 78 -0.16 11.61 -12.77
N ASN A 79 0.52 10.89 -13.67
CA ASN A 79 1.48 11.51 -14.57
C ASN A 79 0.83 12.51 -15.56
N GLU A 80 -0.46 12.39 -15.88
CA GLU A 80 -1.11 13.38 -16.75
C GLU A 80 -1.21 14.78 -16.14
N PHE A 81 -1.00 14.92 -14.83
CA PHE A 81 -1.08 16.21 -14.15
C PHE A 81 0.05 17.17 -14.52
N TYR A 82 1.19 16.69 -15.02
CA TYR A 82 2.35 17.51 -15.36
C TYR A 82 2.04 18.69 -16.31
N LYS A 83 0.98 18.60 -17.09
CA LYS A 83 0.51 19.64 -18.03
C LYS A 83 -0.75 20.36 -17.58
N LYS A 84 -1.32 20.05 -16.42
CA LYS A 84 -2.55 20.65 -15.90
C LYS A 84 -2.23 21.77 -14.92
N SER A 85 -2.82 22.96 -15.13
CA SER A 85 -2.64 24.10 -14.22
C SER A 85 -3.75 24.17 -13.18
N PHE A 86 -3.37 24.45 -11.93
CA PHE A 86 -4.29 24.63 -10.82
C PHE A 86 -4.00 25.92 -10.06
N LYS A 87 -5.06 26.57 -9.54
CA LYS A 87 -4.92 27.80 -8.76
C LYS A 87 -4.37 27.54 -7.36
N LYS A 88 -4.79 26.43 -6.74
CA LYS A 88 -4.43 26.05 -5.37
C LYS A 88 -4.12 24.55 -5.27
N ASP A 89 -3.25 24.19 -4.35
CA ASP A 89 -2.93 22.78 -4.01
C ASP A 89 -4.21 21.99 -3.66
N ALA A 90 -5.17 22.63 -2.96
CA ALA A 90 -6.45 22.02 -2.61
C ALA A 90 -7.29 21.62 -3.82
N ASP A 91 -7.21 22.36 -4.93
CA ASP A 91 -7.98 22.05 -6.16
C ASP A 91 -7.44 20.75 -6.81
N VAL A 92 -6.13 20.55 -6.74
CA VAL A 92 -5.46 19.31 -7.21
C VAL A 92 -5.92 18.13 -6.38
N ILE A 93 -5.82 18.25 -5.04
CA ILE A 93 -6.22 17.22 -4.08
C ILE A 93 -7.69 16.85 -4.31
N LYS A 94 -8.59 17.85 -4.36
CA LYS A 94 -10.03 17.62 -4.57
C LYS A 94 -10.31 16.89 -5.89
N LYS A 95 -9.59 17.25 -6.97
CA LYS A 95 -9.76 16.58 -8.26
C LYS A 95 -9.36 15.11 -8.21
N ILE A 96 -8.19 14.81 -7.64
CA ILE A 96 -7.68 13.43 -7.54
C ILE A 96 -8.58 12.62 -6.60
N GLN A 97 -8.98 13.21 -5.46
CA GLN A 97 -9.86 12.57 -4.49
C GLN A 97 -11.17 12.14 -5.15
N LYS A 98 -11.85 13.07 -5.83
CA LYS A 98 -13.12 12.78 -6.52
C LYS A 98 -12.99 11.63 -7.53
N ASP A 99 -11.90 11.64 -8.32
CA ASP A 99 -11.69 10.62 -9.35
C ASP A 99 -11.42 9.24 -8.73
N ILE A 100 -10.58 9.16 -7.70
CA ILE A 100 -10.25 7.90 -7.03
C ILE A 100 -11.45 7.37 -6.25
N GLU A 101 -12.20 8.21 -5.53
CA GLU A 101 -13.41 7.82 -4.81
C GLU A 101 -14.47 7.23 -5.73
N SER A 102 -14.61 7.77 -6.95
CA SER A 102 -15.56 7.24 -7.94
C SER A 102 -15.17 5.83 -8.43
N ILE A 103 -13.87 5.50 -8.47
CA ILE A 103 -13.38 4.17 -8.86
C ILE A 103 -13.43 3.19 -7.70
N THR A 104 -12.95 3.60 -6.52
CA THR A 104 -12.87 2.74 -5.34
C THR A 104 -14.21 2.54 -4.65
N ARG A 105 -15.18 3.43 -4.95
CA ARG A 105 -16.51 3.49 -4.31
C ARG A 105 -16.40 3.60 -2.79
N SER A 106 -15.44 4.39 -2.33
CA SER A 106 -15.15 4.60 -0.92
C SER A 106 -14.55 5.99 -0.70
N THR A 107 -14.80 6.56 0.45
CA THR A 107 -14.12 7.79 0.88
C THR A 107 -12.64 7.50 1.10
N ILE A 108 -11.77 8.34 0.54
CA ILE A 108 -10.32 8.25 0.71
C ILE A 108 -9.77 9.46 1.46
N LYS A 109 -8.58 9.29 2.05
CA LYS A 109 -7.80 10.42 2.55
C LYS A 109 -6.67 10.71 1.57
N ILE A 110 -6.42 11.99 1.29
CA ILE A 110 -5.35 12.42 0.38
C ILE A 110 -4.74 13.72 0.89
N LYS A 111 -3.42 13.82 0.86
CA LYS A 111 -2.68 15.03 1.25
C LYS A 111 -1.33 15.11 0.55
N PHE A 112 -0.76 16.32 0.47
CA PHE A 112 0.65 16.49 0.18
C PHE A 112 1.47 16.30 1.45
N LEU A 113 2.62 15.61 1.32
CA LEU A 113 3.56 15.40 2.40
C LEU A 113 4.72 16.40 2.31
N ASN A 114 5.11 16.95 3.45
CA ASN A 114 6.34 17.71 3.60
C ASN A 114 7.49 16.85 4.14
N LYS A 115 7.16 15.74 4.80
CA LYS A 115 8.10 14.74 5.32
C LYS A 115 7.42 13.38 5.41
N PHE A 116 8.22 12.31 5.33
CA PHE A 116 7.74 10.95 5.56
C PHE A 116 7.66 10.64 7.05
N PHE A 117 6.77 9.73 7.41
CA PHE A 117 6.78 9.13 8.73
C PHE A 117 8.07 8.31 8.92
N SER A 118 8.68 8.45 10.10
CA SER A 118 9.81 7.62 10.50
C SER A 118 9.39 6.16 10.60
N GLU A 119 10.35 5.29 10.51
CA GLU A 119 10.16 3.87 10.81
C GLU A 119 9.78 3.71 12.29
N PRO A 120 8.79 2.88 12.64
CA PRO A 120 8.46 2.61 14.03
C PRO A 120 9.65 1.97 14.74
N LYS A 121 9.81 2.23 16.05
CA LYS A 121 10.79 1.52 16.87
C LYS A 121 10.51 0.02 16.77
N ASN A 122 11.49 -0.75 16.32
CA ASN A 122 11.31 -2.17 16.00
C ASN A 122 12.50 -3.02 16.45
N ILE A 123 12.29 -4.34 16.42
CA ILE A 123 13.32 -5.35 16.62
C ILE A 123 13.40 -6.18 15.34
N GLU A 124 14.59 -6.32 14.75
CA GLU A 124 14.79 -7.10 13.53
C GLU A 124 14.55 -8.59 13.76
N LEU A 125 13.45 -9.11 13.24
CA LEU A 125 13.07 -10.51 13.31
C LEU A 125 14.14 -11.44 12.75
N ASN A 126 14.78 -11.03 11.65
CA ASN A 126 15.82 -11.82 10.99
C ASN A 126 17.01 -12.18 11.93
N LYS A 127 17.35 -11.29 12.86
CA LYS A 127 18.48 -11.44 13.78
C LYS A 127 18.12 -12.15 15.09
N LEU A 128 16.83 -12.31 15.40
CA LEU A 128 16.41 -12.91 16.65
C LEU A 128 16.67 -14.42 16.70
N ASN A 129 17.29 -14.88 17.77
CA ASN A 129 17.50 -16.30 18.07
C ASN A 129 16.88 -16.67 19.42
N ILE A 130 15.59 -16.39 19.56
CA ILE A 130 14.79 -16.69 20.75
C ILE A 130 13.52 -17.43 20.33
N LYS A 131 12.88 -18.15 21.27
CA LYS A 131 11.68 -18.95 20.98
C LYS A 131 10.50 -18.06 20.63
N ASN A 132 10.19 -17.08 21.48
CA ASN A 132 9.05 -16.17 21.30
C ASN A 132 9.51 -14.70 21.44
N SER A 133 8.81 -13.80 20.74
CA SER A 133 8.99 -12.36 20.95
C SER A 133 8.45 -11.93 22.33
N LYS A 134 8.89 -10.75 22.78
CA LYS A 134 8.22 -10.08 23.88
C LYS A 134 6.87 -9.51 23.44
N PRO A 135 5.83 -9.55 24.29
CA PRO A 135 4.58 -8.83 24.04
C PRO A 135 4.81 -7.33 23.81
N ASN A 136 3.90 -6.67 23.09
CA ASN A 136 3.91 -5.24 22.83
C ASN A 136 5.18 -4.73 22.11
N THR A 137 5.76 -5.57 21.26
CA THR A 137 6.91 -5.19 20.42
C THR A 137 6.54 -5.20 18.95
N VAL A 138 7.17 -4.31 18.19
CA VAL A 138 7.12 -4.34 16.72
C VAL A 138 8.30 -5.19 16.23
N LEU A 139 7.99 -6.26 15.53
CA LEU A 139 8.98 -7.10 14.83
C LEU A 139 9.08 -6.61 13.39
N LYS A 140 10.31 -6.45 12.88
CA LYS A 140 10.59 -6.12 11.49
C LYS A 140 11.24 -7.30 10.78
N PHE A 141 10.61 -7.81 9.74
CA PHE A 141 11.20 -8.79 8.83
C PHE A 141 11.72 -8.07 7.58
N ASN A 142 13.04 -8.09 7.40
CA ASN A 142 13.70 -7.52 6.24
C ASN A 142 13.78 -8.53 5.10
N GLY A 143 13.56 -8.05 3.87
CA GLY A 143 13.72 -8.88 2.67
C GLY A 143 12.55 -9.83 2.42
N PHE A 144 11.34 -9.46 2.83
CA PHE A 144 10.13 -10.14 2.36
C PHE A 144 10.06 -10.08 0.85
N ARG A 145 9.68 -11.19 0.23
CA ARG A 145 9.52 -11.32 -1.21
C ARG A 145 8.20 -12.02 -1.51
N SER A 146 7.47 -11.48 -2.47
CA SER A 146 6.35 -12.14 -3.15
C SER A 146 6.49 -11.94 -4.66
N ILE A 147 5.56 -12.46 -5.45
CA ILE A 147 5.56 -12.32 -6.91
C ILE A 147 4.31 -11.56 -7.32
N CYS A 148 4.47 -10.55 -8.17
CA CYS A 148 3.32 -9.87 -8.77
C CYS A 148 2.53 -10.87 -9.64
N PRO A 149 1.22 -11.10 -9.39
CA PRO A 149 0.43 -12.12 -10.11
C PRO A 149 0.19 -11.77 -11.58
N VAL A 150 0.54 -10.56 -12.01
CA VAL A 150 0.32 -10.09 -13.40
C VAL A 150 1.60 -10.04 -14.20
N THR A 151 2.72 -9.59 -13.59
CA THR A 151 3.99 -9.37 -14.31
C THR A 151 5.04 -10.43 -14.00
N SER A 152 4.78 -11.31 -13.02
CA SER A 152 5.73 -12.30 -12.50
C SER A 152 7.05 -11.70 -11.98
N GLN A 153 7.07 -10.38 -11.74
CA GLN A 153 8.22 -9.72 -11.15
C GLN A 153 8.18 -9.83 -9.61
N PRO A 154 9.35 -9.95 -8.96
CA PRO A 154 9.41 -10.02 -7.51
C PRO A 154 9.00 -8.69 -6.88
N ASP A 155 8.14 -8.72 -5.87
CA ASP A 155 7.78 -7.60 -5.02
C ASP A 155 8.52 -7.74 -3.68
N LEU A 156 9.35 -6.75 -3.37
CA LEU A 156 10.19 -6.75 -2.17
C LEU A 156 9.65 -5.78 -1.13
N ALA A 157 9.67 -6.17 0.15
CA ALA A 157 9.18 -5.35 1.25
C ALA A 157 9.93 -5.59 2.56
N ASN A 158 9.71 -4.67 3.50
CA ASN A 158 9.90 -4.91 4.93
C ASN A 158 8.52 -5.09 5.57
N ILE A 159 8.35 -6.18 6.32
CA ILE A 159 7.09 -6.46 7.03
C ILE A 159 7.26 -6.10 8.50
N TYR A 160 6.30 -5.34 9.02
CA TYR A 160 6.22 -4.96 10.43
C TYR A 160 5.04 -5.66 11.07
N ILE A 161 5.28 -6.30 12.21
CA ILE A 161 4.27 -7.04 12.96
C ILE A 161 4.29 -6.56 14.40
N TYR A 162 3.21 -5.95 14.85
CA TYR A 162 2.96 -5.66 16.25
C TYR A 162 1.95 -6.66 16.81
N SER A 163 2.20 -7.16 17.99
CA SER A 163 1.24 -7.97 18.74
C SER A 163 1.36 -7.67 20.23
N ASN A 164 0.23 -7.70 20.93
CA ASN A 164 0.20 -7.70 22.39
C ASN A 164 0.53 -9.06 22.98
N GLU A 165 0.66 -10.09 22.16
CA GLU A 165 1.06 -11.45 22.55
C GLU A 165 2.48 -11.76 22.06
N GLY A 166 3.12 -12.74 22.73
CA GLY A 166 4.40 -13.28 22.27
C GLY A 166 4.23 -14.21 21.08
N LEU A 167 4.89 -13.87 19.96
CA LEU A 167 4.83 -14.63 18.72
C LEU A 167 6.03 -15.55 18.57
N SER A 168 5.84 -16.77 18.04
CA SER A 168 6.93 -17.70 17.75
C SER A 168 7.82 -17.19 16.63
N ILE A 169 9.07 -16.90 16.95
CA ILE A 169 10.06 -16.35 16.00
C ILE A 169 10.34 -17.33 14.86
N ASN A 170 10.54 -18.60 15.16
CA ASN A 170 10.83 -19.61 14.14
C ASN A 170 9.66 -19.82 13.19
N TRP A 171 8.42 -19.80 13.71
CA TRP A 171 7.24 -19.91 12.87
C TRP A 171 7.12 -18.70 11.95
N LEU A 172 7.25 -17.49 12.48
CA LEU A 172 7.17 -16.24 11.67
C LEU A 172 8.21 -16.22 10.56
N LYS A 173 9.48 -16.59 10.85
CA LYS A 173 10.53 -16.63 9.82
C LYS A 173 10.16 -17.60 8.71
N LYS A 174 9.81 -18.85 9.03
CA LYS A 174 9.44 -19.88 8.04
C LYS A 174 8.21 -19.45 7.23
N TYR A 175 7.21 -18.91 7.90
CA TYR A 175 5.96 -18.46 7.30
C TYR A 175 6.20 -17.30 6.32
N LEU A 176 6.93 -16.26 6.72
CA LEU A 176 7.21 -15.12 5.85
C LEU A 176 8.11 -15.51 4.64
N LEU A 177 9.02 -16.45 4.83
CA LEU A 177 9.84 -17.01 3.75
C LEU A 177 9.01 -17.84 2.75
N SER A 178 7.90 -18.45 3.16
CA SER A 178 7.05 -19.24 2.25
C SER A 178 6.35 -18.40 1.18
N TYR A 179 6.33 -17.07 1.33
CA TYR A 179 5.78 -16.16 0.32
C TYR A 179 6.67 -15.97 -0.91
N GLN A 180 7.93 -16.42 -0.89
CA GLN A 180 8.93 -16.09 -1.91
C GLN A 180 8.51 -16.43 -3.35
N GLU A 181 7.72 -17.48 -3.53
CA GLU A 181 7.18 -17.92 -4.82
C GLU A 181 5.65 -17.71 -4.93
N GLN A 182 5.03 -17.07 -3.96
CA GLN A 182 3.59 -16.83 -3.93
C GLN A 182 3.23 -15.60 -4.75
N GLY A 183 2.25 -15.74 -5.65
CA GLY A 183 1.78 -14.69 -6.55
C GLY A 183 0.54 -13.96 -6.05
N ASP A 184 0.71 -12.93 -5.21
CA ASP A 184 -0.37 -12.12 -4.67
C ASP A 184 -0.10 -10.62 -4.81
N PHE A 185 -1.15 -9.80 -4.82
CA PHE A 185 -0.99 -8.35 -4.69
C PHE A 185 -0.51 -7.98 -3.28
N HIS A 186 0.14 -6.82 -3.15
CA HIS A 186 0.67 -6.31 -1.89
C HIS A 186 -0.36 -6.35 -0.77
N GLU A 187 -1.60 -5.88 -1.07
CA GLU A 187 -2.72 -5.84 -0.15
C GLU A 187 -3.12 -7.24 0.30
N GLN A 188 -3.21 -8.19 -0.62
CA GLN A 188 -3.57 -9.59 -0.34
C GLN A 188 -2.50 -10.27 0.52
N CYS A 189 -1.21 -10.03 0.25
CA CYS A 189 -0.11 -10.53 1.08
C CYS A 189 -0.28 -10.09 2.54
N ILE A 190 -0.48 -8.79 2.78
CA ILE A 190 -0.59 -8.25 4.14
C ILE A 190 -1.85 -8.72 4.84
N GLU A 191 -2.97 -8.78 4.13
CA GLU A 191 -4.21 -9.36 4.66
C GLU A 191 -4.08 -10.85 5.01
N GLY A 192 -3.41 -11.63 4.15
CA GLY A 192 -3.13 -13.05 4.39
C GLY A 192 -2.26 -13.25 5.62
N ILE A 193 -1.14 -12.51 5.71
CA ILE A 193 -0.25 -12.56 6.88
C ILE A 193 -0.99 -12.20 8.17
N TYR A 194 -1.81 -11.15 8.15
CA TYR A 194 -2.61 -10.77 9.29
C TYR A 194 -3.57 -11.89 9.71
N LYS A 195 -4.34 -12.47 8.77
CA LYS A 195 -5.31 -13.54 9.05
C LYS A 195 -4.65 -14.78 9.63
N ASP A 196 -3.52 -15.18 9.07
CA ASP A 196 -2.81 -16.40 9.50
C ASP A 196 -2.16 -16.24 10.87
N ILE A 197 -1.61 -15.06 11.18
CA ILE A 197 -1.11 -14.75 12.52
C ILE A 197 -2.27 -14.74 13.53
N MET A 198 -3.38 -14.09 13.23
CA MET A 198 -4.58 -14.08 14.07
C MET A 198 -5.07 -15.51 14.36
N LYS A 199 -5.19 -16.33 13.31
CA LYS A 199 -5.62 -17.74 13.46
C LYS A 199 -4.65 -18.57 14.29
N LYS A 200 -3.34 -18.34 14.15
CA LYS A 200 -2.30 -19.13 14.82
C LYS A 200 -2.13 -18.77 16.29
N PHE A 201 -2.19 -17.49 16.62
CA PHE A 201 -1.80 -16.98 17.94
C PHE A 201 -2.98 -16.39 18.73
N ASN A 202 -4.16 -16.24 18.10
CA ASN A 202 -5.36 -15.68 18.72
C ASN A 202 -5.10 -14.34 19.45
N CYS A 203 -4.35 -13.44 18.80
CA CYS A 203 -3.97 -12.15 19.36
C CYS A 203 -5.21 -11.27 19.59
N SER A 204 -5.32 -10.60 20.73
CA SER A 204 -6.38 -9.60 20.93
C SER A 204 -6.03 -8.26 20.27
N GLN A 205 -4.72 -7.99 20.11
CA GLN A 205 -4.22 -6.82 19.38
C GLN A 205 -3.12 -7.26 18.41
N LEU A 206 -3.37 -7.07 17.13
CA LEU A 206 -2.43 -7.34 16.05
C LEU A 206 -2.46 -6.21 15.03
N GLU A 207 -1.30 -5.84 14.53
CA GLU A 207 -1.14 -5.00 13.34
C GLU A 207 -0.06 -5.61 12.46
N VAL A 208 -0.34 -5.71 11.17
CA VAL A 208 0.62 -6.13 10.16
C VAL A 208 0.66 -5.05 9.09
N SER A 209 1.86 -4.55 8.80
CA SER A 209 2.06 -3.59 7.72
C SER A 209 3.23 -3.99 6.84
N GLY A 210 3.11 -3.74 5.54
CA GLY A 210 4.15 -3.95 4.56
C GLY A 210 4.64 -2.62 4.00
N ARG A 211 5.96 -2.40 3.98
CA ARG A 211 6.57 -1.30 3.24
C ARG A 211 7.25 -1.86 2.00
N PHE A 212 6.52 -1.82 0.89
CA PHE A 212 6.99 -2.34 -0.39
C PHE A 212 7.93 -1.35 -1.08
N GLN A 213 8.87 -1.87 -1.86
CA GLN A 213 9.80 -1.04 -2.60
C GLN A 213 9.08 -0.22 -3.67
N ARG A 214 9.48 1.05 -3.77
CA ARG A 214 8.98 1.98 -4.79
C ARG A 214 9.29 1.49 -6.20
N ARG A 215 8.27 1.50 -7.06
CA ARG A 215 8.39 1.21 -8.48
C ARG A 215 7.69 2.26 -9.32
N GLY A 216 8.41 2.86 -10.27
CA GLY A 216 7.85 3.89 -11.15
C GLY A 216 7.26 5.07 -10.39
N GLY A 217 7.96 5.56 -9.37
CA GLY A 217 7.59 6.73 -8.60
C GLY A 217 6.55 6.50 -7.49
N ILE A 218 6.01 5.28 -7.33
CA ILE A 218 4.98 4.96 -6.31
C ILE A 218 5.41 3.76 -5.48
N ASP A 219 5.16 3.80 -4.17
CA ASP A 219 5.07 2.61 -3.32
C ASP A 219 3.64 2.41 -2.79
N ILE A 220 3.31 1.18 -2.43
CA ILE A 220 2.01 0.79 -1.88
C ILE A 220 2.28 0.04 -0.59
N ASN A 221 1.81 0.58 0.52
CA ASN A 221 2.09 0.11 1.87
C ASN A 221 0.80 -0.28 2.59
N PRO A 222 0.32 -1.52 2.44
CA PRO A 222 -0.90 -1.97 3.09
C PRO A 222 -0.72 -2.17 4.59
N VAL A 223 -1.78 -1.91 5.35
CA VAL A 223 -1.87 -2.11 6.80
C VAL A 223 -3.16 -2.81 7.15
N SER A 224 -3.06 -3.86 7.96
CA SER A 224 -4.21 -4.60 8.54
C SER A 224 -4.08 -4.65 10.05
N TYR A 225 -5.15 -4.32 10.79
CA TYR A 225 -5.08 -4.21 12.24
C TYR A 225 -6.39 -4.56 12.95
N THR A 226 -6.29 -4.94 14.24
CA THR A 226 -7.46 -5.19 15.10
C THR A 226 -8.06 -3.91 15.65
N HIS A 227 -7.25 -2.85 15.86
CA HIS A 227 -7.65 -1.57 16.46
C HIS A 227 -6.64 -0.48 16.07
N LEU A 228 -7.09 0.77 15.99
CA LEU A 228 -6.20 1.91 15.76
C LEU A 228 -5.27 2.11 16.95
N ARG A 229 -3.96 2.26 16.69
CA ARG A 229 -3.02 2.71 17.71
C ARG A 229 -3.00 4.25 17.79
N ALA A 230 -2.82 4.79 18.99
CA ALA A 230 -2.82 6.23 19.25
C ALA A 230 -1.74 7.04 18.49
N HIS A 231 -0.86 6.39 17.73
CA HIS A 231 0.19 7.06 16.95
C HIS A 231 -0.21 7.39 15.51
N GLU A 232 -1.43 7.05 15.09
CA GLU A 232 -1.93 7.21 13.72
C GLU A 232 -3.09 8.22 13.61
N THR A 233 -3.39 8.91 14.70
CA THR A 233 -4.40 10.00 14.75
C THR A 233 -3.76 11.38 14.69
#